data_5793ddcacfe5389d78dffa17946a3931
#
_entry.id   5793ddcacfe5389d78dffa17946a3931
#
_cell.length_a   1.000
_cell.length_b   1.000
_cell.length_c   1.000
_cell.angle_alpha   90.00
_cell.angle_beta   90.00
_cell.angle_gamma   90.00
#
_symmetry.space_group_name_H-M   'P 1'
#
loop_
_entity.id
_entity.type
_entity.pdbx_description
1 polymer ?
#
loop_
_entity_poly.entity_id
_entity_poly.type
_entity_poly.pdbx_seq_one_letter_code
_entity_poly.pdbx_strand_id
1 'polypeptide(L)'
;MEAFIQPGFWIFVLALAGIYGVFSLGLQIQYGVGGIMNFGHVGMMAVSGYTIAVLVIKYQWSFWWAALLGVVLAAFLGALLGLTTLRLSGDYFAIASIAFAEIVRYWILNSDDITGGTQGTLAIPNPDGFGGYTDQPDVILNWISDRLYPIIGDEASRDLSMVLVVWPFFFLFIWISSRLQKTSWARVL
;
A
#
# COMPACT_ATOMS: atom_id res chain seq x y z
N MET A 1 14.07 -27.11 0.83
CA MET A 1 14.65 -26.62 2.10
C MET A 1 15.72 -25.56 1.90
N GLU A 2 16.39 -25.50 0.77
CA GLU A 2 17.45 -24.50 0.49
C GLU A 2 16.96 -23.05 0.43
N ALA A 3 15.71 -22.81 0.01
CA ALA A 3 15.15 -21.45 -0.05
C ALA A 3 15.06 -20.77 1.32
N PHE A 4 14.85 -21.53 2.40
CA PHE A 4 14.81 -20.98 3.77
C PHE A 4 16.18 -20.57 4.32
N ILE A 5 17.27 -20.97 3.66
CA ILE A 5 18.63 -20.65 4.07
C ILE A 5 19.11 -19.37 3.37
N GLN A 6 18.44 -18.95 2.29
CA GLN A 6 18.79 -17.74 1.54
C GLN A 6 18.38 -16.47 2.28
N PRO A 7 19.31 -15.53 2.53
CA PRO A 7 18.99 -14.25 3.20
C PRO A 7 17.89 -13.45 2.49
N GLY A 8 17.85 -13.47 1.15
CA GLY A 8 16.85 -12.78 0.33
C GLY A 8 15.42 -13.19 0.67
N PHE A 9 15.16 -14.48 0.96
CA PHE A 9 13.84 -14.95 1.37
C PHE A 9 13.35 -14.24 2.64
N TRP A 10 14.20 -14.15 3.66
CA TRP A 10 13.83 -13.51 4.93
C TRP A 10 13.67 -12.00 4.80
N ILE A 11 14.49 -11.35 3.97
CA ILE A 11 14.38 -9.92 3.68
C ILE A 11 13.03 -9.63 3.00
N PHE A 12 12.66 -10.44 2.00
CA PHE A 12 11.35 -10.33 1.34
C PHE A 12 10.18 -10.53 2.32
N VAL A 13 10.26 -11.56 3.17
CA VAL A 13 9.25 -11.81 4.22
C VAL A 13 9.13 -10.62 5.17
N LEU A 14 10.26 -10.03 5.58
CA LEU A 14 10.28 -8.84 6.44
C LEU A 14 9.68 -7.62 5.75
N ALA A 15 9.93 -7.41 4.47
CA ALA A 15 9.30 -6.33 3.69
C ALA A 15 7.79 -6.49 3.67
N LEU A 16 7.29 -7.68 3.32
CA LEU A 16 5.86 -7.99 3.34
C LEU A 16 5.24 -7.82 4.73
N ALA A 17 5.91 -8.34 5.77
CA ALA A 17 5.44 -8.20 7.14
C ALA A 17 5.31 -6.74 7.57
N GLY A 18 6.24 -5.88 7.16
CA GLY A 18 6.18 -4.44 7.41
C GLY A 18 4.99 -3.78 6.69
N ILE A 19 4.77 -4.08 5.40
CA ILE A 19 3.66 -3.56 4.60
C ILE A 19 2.31 -3.96 5.21
N TYR A 20 2.12 -5.26 5.47
CA TYR A 20 0.88 -5.75 6.10
C TYR A 20 0.73 -5.26 7.54
N GLY A 21 1.85 -5.01 8.24
CA GLY A 21 1.85 -4.40 9.56
C GLY A 21 1.28 -2.99 9.53
N VAL A 22 1.73 -2.13 8.61
CA VAL A 22 1.19 -0.77 8.41
C VAL A 22 -0.30 -0.83 8.05
N PHE A 23 -0.67 -1.73 7.13
CA PHE A 23 -2.07 -1.94 6.73
C PHE A 23 -2.95 -2.35 7.93
N SER A 24 -2.49 -3.28 8.74
CA SER A 24 -3.19 -3.75 9.94
C SER A 24 -3.35 -2.66 11.00
N LEU A 25 -2.35 -1.79 11.16
CA LEU A 25 -2.43 -0.63 12.06
C LEU A 25 -3.49 0.38 11.59
N GLY A 26 -3.63 0.58 10.27
CA GLY A 26 -4.71 1.41 9.71
C GLY A 26 -6.09 0.85 10.07
N LEU A 27 -6.27 -0.47 9.92
CA LEU A 27 -7.50 -1.15 10.30
C LEU A 27 -7.74 -1.11 11.82
N GLN A 28 -6.68 -1.27 12.62
CA GLN A 28 -6.72 -1.14 14.08
C GLN A 28 -7.24 0.22 14.54
N ILE A 29 -6.81 1.30 13.88
CA ILE A 29 -7.29 2.66 14.21
C ILE A 29 -8.78 2.77 13.89
N GLN A 30 -9.24 2.28 12.75
CA GLN A 30 -10.63 2.33 12.35
C GLN A 30 -11.54 1.51 13.28
N TYR A 31 -11.16 0.26 13.56
CA TYR A 31 -11.94 -0.63 14.40
C TYR A 31 -11.74 -0.39 15.89
N GLY A 32 -10.49 -0.25 16.33
CA GLY A 32 -10.16 -0.14 17.76
C GLY A 32 -10.47 1.21 18.37
N VAL A 33 -10.40 2.30 17.60
CA VAL A 33 -10.68 3.65 18.08
C VAL A 33 -12.05 4.15 17.59
N GLY A 34 -12.39 3.85 16.33
CA GLY A 34 -13.65 4.30 15.71
C GLY A 34 -14.82 3.34 15.86
N GLY A 35 -14.59 2.09 16.33
CA GLY A 35 -15.64 1.07 16.43
C GLY A 35 -16.26 0.64 15.10
N ILE A 36 -15.66 1.04 13.96
CA ILE A 36 -16.24 0.88 12.63
C ILE A 36 -15.51 -0.25 11.88
N MET A 37 -16.23 -1.32 11.54
CA MET A 37 -15.72 -2.40 10.69
C MET A 37 -15.71 -1.97 9.23
N ASN A 38 -14.55 -1.55 8.71
CA ASN A 38 -14.40 -1.12 7.32
C ASN A 38 -13.62 -2.16 6.51
N PHE A 39 -14.33 -3.03 5.82
CA PHE A 39 -13.72 -3.98 4.88
C PHE A 39 -13.31 -3.33 3.54
N GLY A 40 -13.80 -2.13 3.25
CA GLY A 40 -13.39 -1.31 2.10
C GLY A 40 -11.93 -0.82 2.18
N HIS A 41 -11.28 -1.00 3.31
CA HIS A 41 -9.87 -0.64 3.51
C HIS A 41 -8.94 -1.31 2.47
N VAL A 42 -9.24 -2.56 2.08
CA VAL A 42 -8.52 -3.27 1.02
C VAL A 42 -8.70 -2.59 -0.34
N GLY A 43 -9.90 -2.10 -0.64
CA GLY A 43 -10.18 -1.36 -1.88
C GLY A 43 -9.37 -0.04 -1.96
N MET A 44 -9.24 0.68 -0.85
CA MET A 44 -8.41 1.89 -0.78
C MET A 44 -6.93 1.59 -0.98
N MET A 45 -6.44 0.50 -0.40
CA MET A 45 -5.07 0.01 -0.63
C MET A 45 -4.85 -0.33 -2.11
N ALA A 46 -5.80 -1.02 -2.75
CA ALA A 46 -5.72 -1.34 -4.16
C ALA A 46 -5.67 -0.08 -5.03
N VAL A 47 -6.55 0.90 -4.77
CA VAL A 47 -6.54 2.17 -5.51
C VAL A 47 -5.21 2.89 -5.38
N SER A 48 -4.67 3.03 -4.16
CA SER A 48 -3.37 3.69 -3.98
C SER A 48 -2.23 2.95 -4.68
N GLY A 49 -2.18 1.61 -4.56
CA GLY A 49 -1.16 0.78 -5.17
C GLY A 49 -1.20 0.83 -6.70
N TYR A 50 -2.38 0.69 -7.31
CA TYR A 50 -2.53 0.80 -8.76
C TYR A 50 -2.30 2.22 -9.28
N THR A 51 -2.66 3.26 -8.52
CA THR A 51 -2.32 4.65 -8.87
C THR A 51 -0.81 4.82 -8.97
N ILE A 52 -0.06 4.33 -7.98
CA ILE A 52 1.40 4.39 -7.99
C ILE A 52 1.94 3.60 -9.21
N ALA A 53 1.49 2.36 -9.38
CA ALA A 53 1.96 1.50 -10.45
C ALA A 53 1.71 2.12 -11.84
N VAL A 54 0.50 2.62 -12.09
CA VAL A 54 0.15 3.26 -13.39
C VAL A 54 0.97 4.52 -13.63
N LEU A 55 1.12 5.39 -12.63
CA LEU A 55 1.85 6.64 -12.79
C LEU A 55 3.35 6.40 -12.99
N VAL A 56 3.92 5.47 -12.27
CA VAL A 56 5.35 5.15 -12.39
C VAL A 56 5.63 4.38 -13.69
N ILE A 57 4.85 3.32 -14.00
CA ILE A 57 5.14 2.44 -15.14
C ILE A 57 4.73 3.12 -16.46
N LYS A 58 3.49 3.62 -16.57
CA LYS A 58 2.94 4.14 -17.84
C LYS A 58 3.33 5.59 -18.10
N TYR A 59 3.34 6.42 -17.08
CA TYR A 59 3.58 7.86 -17.21
C TYR A 59 4.98 8.30 -16.75
N GLN A 60 5.82 7.37 -16.30
CA GLN A 60 7.21 7.64 -15.89
C GLN A 60 7.34 8.74 -14.83
N TRP A 61 6.34 8.84 -13.94
CA TRP A 61 6.39 9.80 -12.84
C TRP A 61 7.33 9.32 -11.74
N SER A 62 7.88 10.27 -11.00
CA SER A 62 8.64 9.95 -9.78
C SER A 62 7.74 9.25 -8.76
N PHE A 63 8.24 8.19 -8.13
CA PHE A 63 7.54 7.39 -7.13
C PHE A 63 6.89 8.26 -6.03
N TRP A 64 7.59 9.29 -5.55
CA TRP A 64 7.11 10.14 -4.47
C TRP A 64 5.86 10.95 -4.83
N TRP A 65 5.82 11.51 -6.05
CA TRP A 65 4.63 12.21 -6.53
C TRP A 65 3.48 11.24 -6.81
N ALA A 66 3.79 10.06 -7.34
CA ALA A 66 2.81 9.01 -7.55
C ALA A 66 2.24 8.50 -6.20
N ALA A 67 3.08 8.31 -5.20
CA ALA A 67 2.67 7.91 -3.86
C ALA A 67 1.79 8.97 -3.18
N LEU A 68 2.15 10.24 -3.29
CA LEU A 68 1.34 11.34 -2.77
C LEU A 68 -0.06 11.35 -3.41
N LEU A 69 -0.13 11.21 -4.75
CA LEU A 69 -1.41 11.16 -5.45
C LEU A 69 -2.21 9.91 -5.09
N GLY A 70 -1.56 8.76 -4.93
CA GLY A 70 -2.20 7.52 -4.46
C GLY A 70 -2.85 7.68 -3.08
N VAL A 71 -2.15 8.32 -2.15
CA VAL A 71 -2.69 8.65 -0.81
C VAL A 71 -3.88 9.59 -0.91
N VAL A 72 -3.79 10.65 -1.72
CA VAL A 72 -4.88 11.61 -1.90
C VAL A 72 -6.12 10.94 -2.50
N LEU A 73 -5.97 10.10 -3.52
CA LEU A 73 -7.08 9.37 -4.14
C LEU A 73 -7.71 8.37 -3.17
N ALA A 74 -6.90 7.61 -2.43
CA ALA A 74 -7.41 6.69 -1.42
C ALA A 74 -8.16 7.44 -0.31
N ALA A 75 -7.65 8.57 0.15
CA ALA A 75 -8.31 9.42 1.15
C ALA A 75 -9.64 10.00 0.62
N PHE A 76 -9.66 10.45 -0.64
CA PHE A 76 -10.87 10.95 -1.28
C PHE A 76 -11.95 9.87 -1.38
N LEU A 77 -11.59 8.67 -1.85
CA LEU A 77 -12.54 7.55 -1.93
C LEU A 77 -12.98 7.08 -0.54
N GLY A 78 -12.08 7.10 0.44
CA GLY A 78 -12.43 6.82 1.83
C GLY A 78 -13.42 7.83 2.41
N ALA A 79 -13.22 9.11 2.12
CA ALA A 79 -14.15 10.16 2.50
C ALA A 79 -15.52 10.00 1.79
N LEU A 80 -15.52 9.69 0.50
CA LEU A 80 -16.73 9.44 -0.26
C LEU A 80 -17.51 8.26 0.31
N LEU A 81 -16.85 7.13 0.58
CA LEU A 81 -17.45 5.98 1.23
C LEU A 81 -18.01 6.36 2.61
N GLY A 82 -17.23 7.06 3.43
CA GLY A 82 -17.64 7.52 4.75
C GLY A 82 -18.88 8.41 4.68
N LEU A 83 -18.89 9.44 3.84
CA LEU A 83 -20.00 10.38 3.70
C LEU A 83 -21.29 9.70 3.24
N THR A 84 -21.21 8.75 2.31
CA THR A 84 -22.38 8.01 1.81
C THR A 84 -22.95 7.04 2.85
N THR A 85 -22.11 6.55 3.75
CA THR A 85 -22.47 5.49 4.70
C THR A 85 -22.59 5.96 6.15
N LEU A 86 -22.38 7.26 6.44
CA LEU A 86 -22.48 7.85 7.79
C LEU A 86 -23.82 7.59 8.51
N ARG A 87 -24.90 7.27 7.76
CA ARG A 87 -26.24 7.02 8.32
C ARG A 87 -26.51 5.53 8.54
N LEU A 88 -25.57 4.67 8.16
CA LEU A 88 -25.74 3.22 8.29
C LEU A 88 -25.25 2.77 9.67
N SER A 89 -25.98 1.82 10.27
CA SER A 89 -25.48 1.13 11.47
C SER A 89 -24.26 0.26 11.11
N GLY A 90 -23.43 -0.11 12.11
CA GLY A 90 -22.14 -0.75 11.93
C GLY A 90 -22.12 -1.93 10.96
N ASP A 91 -23.12 -2.83 11.07
CA ASP A 91 -23.20 -4.03 10.21
C ASP A 91 -23.49 -3.67 8.74
N TYR A 92 -24.38 -2.72 8.49
CA TYR A 92 -24.69 -2.26 7.14
C TYR A 92 -23.52 -1.49 6.52
N PHE A 93 -22.74 -0.76 7.35
CA PHE A 93 -21.51 -0.15 6.89
C PHE A 93 -20.49 -1.20 6.46
N ALA A 94 -20.34 -2.28 7.23
CA ALA A 94 -19.43 -3.37 6.87
C ALA A 94 -19.79 -3.98 5.50
N ILE A 95 -21.09 -4.27 5.25
CA ILE A 95 -21.57 -4.80 3.97
C ILE A 95 -21.33 -3.81 2.83
N ALA A 96 -21.66 -2.55 3.01
CA ALA A 96 -21.45 -1.50 2.01
C ALA A 96 -19.96 -1.34 1.67
N SER A 97 -19.07 -1.44 2.66
CA SER A 97 -17.63 -1.35 2.46
C SER A 97 -17.05 -2.54 1.70
N ILE A 98 -17.60 -3.77 1.88
CA ILE A 98 -17.25 -4.93 1.05
C ILE A 98 -17.68 -4.67 -0.40
N ALA A 99 -18.91 -4.21 -0.62
CA ALA A 99 -19.41 -3.92 -1.96
C ALA A 99 -18.53 -2.87 -2.67
N PHE A 100 -18.11 -1.84 -1.94
CA PHE A 100 -17.15 -0.84 -2.46
C PHE A 100 -15.82 -1.50 -2.88
N ALA A 101 -15.23 -2.34 -2.03
CA ALA A 101 -13.98 -3.02 -2.35
C ALA A 101 -14.13 -3.91 -3.59
N GLU A 102 -15.26 -4.61 -3.75
CA GLU A 102 -15.55 -5.42 -4.92
C GLU A 102 -15.73 -4.57 -6.20
N ILE A 103 -16.39 -3.43 -6.12
CA ILE A 103 -16.50 -2.50 -7.24
C ILE A 103 -15.11 -2.05 -7.71
N VAL A 104 -14.23 -1.67 -6.78
CA VAL A 104 -12.84 -1.28 -7.08
C VAL A 104 -12.10 -2.46 -7.72
N ARG A 105 -12.22 -3.66 -7.17
CA ARG A 105 -11.59 -4.87 -7.70
C ARG A 105 -12.05 -5.15 -9.14
N TYR A 106 -13.35 -5.14 -9.39
CA TYR A 106 -13.90 -5.36 -10.73
C TYR A 106 -13.46 -4.28 -11.71
N TRP A 107 -13.41 -3.02 -11.29
CA TRP A 107 -12.92 -1.95 -12.14
C TRP A 107 -11.46 -2.18 -12.55
N ILE A 108 -10.60 -2.54 -11.60
CA ILE A 108 -9.20 -2.86 -11.85
C ILE A 108 -9.07 -4.03 -12.84
N LEU A 109 -9.83 -5.11 -12.62
CA LEU A 109 -9.76 -6.32 -13.46
C LEU A 109 -10.28 -6.11 -14.89
N ASN A 110 -11.16 -5.13 -15.11
CA ASN A 110 -11.73 -4.85 -16.43
C ASN A 110 -11.07 -3.67 -17.15
N SER A 111 -10.03 -3.08 -16.57
CA SER A 111 -9.33 -1.92 -17.16
C SER A 111 -7.97 -2.34 -17.70
N ASP A 112 -7.94 -3.24 -18.69
CA ASP A 112 -6.70 -3.81 -19.25
C ASP A 112 -5.70 -2.73 -19.71
N ASP A 113 -6.19 -1.69 -20.38
CA ASP A 113 -5.35 -0.61 -20.91
C ASP A 113 -4.69 0.28 -19.86
N ILE A 114 -5.20 0.26 -18.63
CA ILE A 114 -4.74 1.15 -17.54
C ILE A 114 -4.03 0.34 -16.48
N THR A 115 -4.66 -0.70 -15.96
CA THR A 115 -4.21 -1.45 -14.80
C THR A 115 -3.53 -2.78 -15.14
N GLY A 116 -3.56 -3.18 -16.43
CA GLY A 116 -3.12 -4.50 -16.86
C GLY A 116 -4.16 -5.61 -16.60
N GLY A 117 -5.37 -5.23 -16.14
CA GLY A 117 -6.50 -6.14 -15.96
C GLY A 117 -6.19 -7.35 -15.08
N THR A 118 -6.52 -8.53 -15.58
CA THR A 118 -6.32 -9.81 -14.86
C THR A 118 -4.85 -10.21 -14.73
N GLN A 119 -3.95 -9.66 -15.54
CA GLN A 119 -2.50 -9.91 -15.46
C GLN A 119 -1.80 -8.98 -14.46
N GLY A 120 -2.51 -7.99 -13.95
CA GLY A 120 -2.02 -7.08 -12.93
C GLY A 120 -0.96 -6.10 -13.44
N THR A 121 -0.16 -5.59 -12.52
CA THR A 121 0.82 -4.53 -12.81
C THR A 121 1.89 -4.92 -13.83
N LEU A 122 2.14 -6.21 -14.04
CA LEU A 122 3.09 -6.71 -15.04
C LEU A 122 2.64 -6.44 -16.49
N ALA A 123 1.34 -6.30 -16.72
CA ALA A 123 0.77 -6.03 -18.03
C ALA A 123 0.43 -4.56 -18.27
N ILE A 124 0.75 -3.66 -17.35
CA ILE A 124 0.60 -2.22 -17.57
C ILE A 124 1.49 -1.80 -18.74
N PRO A 125 0.93 -1.17 -19.79
CA PRO A 125 1.70 -0.73 -20.94
C PRO A 125 2.81 0.23 -20.52
N ASN A 126 4.06 -0.12 -20.82
CA ASN A 126 5.22 0.72 -20.60
C ASN A 126 5.64 1.34 -21.94
N PRO A 127 5.99 2.63 -22.02
CA PRO A 127 6.53 3.24 -23.25
C PRO A 127 7.77 2.53 -23.79
N ASP A 128 8.58 1.93 -22.91
CA ASP A 128 9.85 1.25 -23.25
C ASP A 128 9.69 -0.26 -23.54
N GLY A 129 8.47 -0.79 -23.56
CA GLY A 129 8.17 -2.21 -23.82
C GLY A 129 7.53 -2.94 -22.65
N PHE A 130 7.14 -4.20 -22.87
CA PHE A 130 6.51 -5.04 -21.85
C PHE A 130 7.47 -5.33 -20.69
N GLY A 131 7.02 -5.06 -19.48
CA GLY A 131 7.70 -5.49 -18.27
C GLY A 131 7.78 -4.41 -17.20
N GLY A 132 6.94 -4.54 -16.22
CA GLY A 132 6.63 -3.64 -15.14
C GLY A 132 7.75 -3.18 -14.20
N TYR A 133 8.98 -3.14 -14.61
CA TYR A 133 10.05 -2.48 -13.85
C TYR A 133 10.62 -1.35 -14.70
N THR A 134 10.32 -0.13 -14.31
CA THR A 134 11.03 1.03 -14.86
C THR A 134 12.33 1.20 -14.09
N ASP A 135 13.43 1.44 -14.80
CA ASP A 135 14.70 1.89 -14.22
C ASP A 135 14.61 3.34 -13.70
N GLN A 136 13.40 3.75 -13.28
CA GLN A 136 13.21 5.07 -12.68
C GLN A 136 14.03 5.12 -11.39
N PRO A 137 14.98 6.04 -11.30
CA PRO A 137 15.81 6.17 -10.12
C PRO A 137 14.96 6.71 -8.98
N ASP A 138 14.48 5.83 -8.14
CA ASP A 138 14.07 6.21 -6.80
C ASP A 138 15.32 6.60 -6.03
N VAL A 139 15.61 7.89 -6.09
CA VAL A 139 16.86 8.45 -5.58
C VAL A 139 17.21 7.95 -4.17
N ILE A 140 16.20 7.74 -3.32
CA ILE A 140 16.42 7.27 -1.95
C ILE A 140 16.66 5.76 -1.91
N LEU A 141 15.85 4.97 -2.61
CA LEU A 141 16.00 3.50 -2.65
C LEU A 141 17.31 3.10 -3.31
N ASN A 142 17.66 3.75 -4.42
CA ASN A 142 18.94 3.53 -5.10
C ASN A 142 20.11 3.99 -4.25
N TRP A 143 20.01 5.15 -3.59
CA TRP A 143 21.07 5.62 -2.69
C TRP A 143 21.33 4.66 -1.52
N ILE A 144 20.27 4.07 -0.93
CA ILE A 144 20.39 3.05 0.11
C ILE A 144 20.95 1.76 -0.49
N SER A 145 20.42 1.33 -1.63
CA SER A 145 20.85 0.11 -2.31
C SER A 145 22.33 0.18 -2.70
N ASP A 146 22.79 1.28 -3.28
CA ASP A 146 24.20 1.49 -3.67
C ASP A 146 25.16 1.42 -2.47
N ARG A 147 24.70 1.84 -1.29
CA ARG A 147 25.49 1.72 -0.06
C ARG A 147 25.54 0.31 0.49
N LEU A 148 24.52 -0.49 0.27
CA LEU A 148 24.41 -1.87 0.74
C LEU A 148 25.00 -2.87 -0.25
N TYR A 149 25.04 -2.52 -1.53
CA TYR A 149 25.54 -3.36 -2.62
C TYR A 149 26.89 -4.03 -2.33
N PRO A 150 27.93 -3.32 -1.87
CA PRO A 150 29.25 -3.91 -1.62
C PRO A 150 29.26 -4.94 -0.45
N ILE A 151 28.20 -4.97 0.36
CA ILE A 151 28.13 -5.80 1.57
C ILE A 151 27.30 -7.06 1.33
N ILE A 152 26.21 -6.97 0.56
CA ILE A 152 25.14 -7.99 0.53
C ILE A 152 24.85 -8.52 -0.88
N GLY A 153 25.32 -7.82 -1.96
CA GLY A 153 25.04 -8.16 -3.35
C GLY A 153 23.74 -7.50 -3.88
N ASP A 154 23.49 -7.65 -5.19
CA ASP A 154 22.55 -6.81 -5.94
C ASP A 154 21.08 -7.06 -5.58
N GLU A 155 20.62 -8.31 -5.59
CA GLU A 155 19.22 -8.63 -5.32
C GLU A 155 18.82 -8.35 -3.85
N ALA A 156 19.68 -8.74 -2.91
CA ALA A 156 19.40 -8.57 -1.49
C ALA A 156 19.46 -7.09 -1.04
N SER A 157 20.22 -6.23 -1.72
CA SER A 157 20.33 -4.82 -1.38
C SER A 157 19.05 -4.04 -1.70
N ARG A 158 18.35 -4.37 -2.79
CA ARG A 158 17.06 -3.76 -3.16
C ARG A 158 15.96 -4.11 -2.14
N ASP A 159 15.83 -5.39 -1.83
CA ASP A 159 14.83 -5.86 -0.87
C ASP A 159 15.09 -5.29 0.54
N LEU A 160 16.36 -5.22 0.95
CA LEU A 160 16.73 -4.63 2.23
C LEU A 160 16.48 -3.11 2.27
N SER A 161 16.65 -2.41 1.15
CA SER A 161 16.32 -0.97 1.08
C SER A 161 14.82 -0.73 1.29
N MET A 162 13.94 -1.61 0.75
CA MET A 162 12.50 -1.56 1.02
C MET A 162 12.17 -1.82 2.50
N VAL A 163 12.82 -2.80 3.12
CA VAL A 163 12.67 -3.06 4.57
C VAL A 163 13.04 -1.83 5.37
N LEU A 164 14.18 -1.18 5.08
CA LEU A 164 14.65 0.01 5.79
C LEU A 164 13.72 1.22 5.61
N VAL A 165 12.96 1.29 4.54
CA VAL A 165 11.95 2.34 4.34
C VAL A 165 10.64 2.00 5.05
N VAL A 166 10.14 0.77 4.94
CA VAL A 166 8.82 0.38 5.47
C VAL A 166 8.79 0.34 7.00
N TRP A 167 9.84 -0.18 7.63
CA TRP A 167 9.86 -0.34 9.09
C TRP A 167 9.83 0.97 9.89
N PRO A 168 10.53 2.06 9.50
CA PRO A 168 10.35 3.36 10.14
C PRO A 168 8.92 3.88 10.07
N PHE A 169 8.23 3.70 8.92
CA PHE A 169 6.81 4.03 8.82
C PHE A 169 5.95 3.18 9.75
N PHE A 170 6.22 1.88 9.84
CA PHE A 170 5.52 0.98 10.76
C PHE A 170 5.65 1.45 12.23
N PHE A 171 6.86 1.75 12.69
CA PHE A 171 7.07 2.26 14.04
C PHE A 171 6.46 3.65 14.26
N LEU A 172 6.52 4.52 13.25
CA LEU A 172 5.85 5.83 13.28
C LEU A 172 4.34 5.67 13.46
N PHE A 173 3.71 4.76 12.70
CA PHE A 173 2.27 4.49 12.82
C PHE A 173 1.89 3.85 14.15
N ILE A 174 2.72 2.96 14.71
CA ILE A 174 2.54 2.44 16.08
C ILE A 174 2.55 3.61 17.08
N TRP A 175 3.51 4.51 16.95
CA TRP A 175 3.62 5.66 17.85
C TRP A 175 2.40 6.58 17.73
N ILE A 176 1.96 6.89 16.52
CA ILE A 176 0.75 7.68 16.26
C ILE A 176 -0.48 6.99 16.85
N SER A 177 -0.66 5.68 16.57
CA SER A 177 -1.78 4.90 17.10
C SER A 177 -1.81 4.89 18.62
N SER A 178 -0.64 4.71 19.27
CA SER A 178 -0.52 4.74 20.73
C SER A 178 -0.83 6.11 21.33
N ARG A 179 -0.54 7.18 20.60
CA ARG A 179 -0.90 8.55 21.00
C ARG A 179 -2.38 8.81 20.84
N LEU A 180 -2.99 8.39 19.74
CA LEU A 180 -4.43 8.55 19.49
C LEU A 180 -5.26 7.84 20.54
N GLN A 181 -4.90 6.62 20.95
CA GLN A 181 -5.60 5.88 21.99
C GLN A 181 -5.57 6.55 23.36
N LYS A 182 -4.56 7.39 23.63
CA LYS A 182 -4.41 8.13 24.91
C LYS A 182 -5.13 9.47 24.90
N THR A 183 -5.64 9.93 23.75
CA THR A 183 -6.36 11.18 23.66
C THR A 183 -7.81 11.06 24.19
N SER A 184 -8.37 12.17 24.63
CA SER A 184 -9.76 12.23 25.12
C SER A 184 -10.79 11.79 24.07
N TRP A 185 -10.47 11.91 22.79
CA TRP A 185 -11.31 11.47 21.68
C TRP A 185 -11.57 9.95 21.68
N ALA A 186 -10.54 9.16 21.99
CA ALA A 186 -10.67 7.70 22.06
C ALA A 186 -11.50 7.20 23.27
N ARG A 187 -11.85 8.10 24.20
CA ARG A 187 -12.67 7.78 25.38
C ARG A 187 -14.14 8.18 25.23
N VAL A 188 -14.49 8.87 24.16
CA VAL A 188 -15.85 9.41 23.93
C VAL A 188 -16.58 8.64 22.82
N LEU A 189 -15.87 7.85 22.03
CA LEU A 189 -16.39 6.93 21.01
C LEU A 189 -16.53 5.52 21.56
#